data_5e3793de50284046210b1073c198af95
#
_entry.id   5e3793de50284046210b1073c198af95
#
_cell.length_a   1.000
_cell.length_b   1.000
_cell.length_c   1.000
_cell.angle_alpha   90.00
_cell.angle_beta   90.00
_cell.angle_gamma   90.00
#
_symmetry.space_group_name_H-M   'P 1'
#
loop_
_entity.id
_entity.type
_entity.pdbx_description
1 polymer ?
#
loop_
_entity_poly.entity_id
_entity_poly.type
_entity_poly.pdbx_seq_one_letter_code
_entity_poly.pdbx_strand_id
1 'polypeptide(L)'
;MDPILKGKKKMEIKRILVSRTDKIGDLILSIPSFFMLKKMYPNTELVVIVRKYNVDIVKNLPYIDRIVIIDEYTKTELIKKIVYFKADVFIALYNDRYVASLARASKAKIRIGPISKLNSLFTYNRGVLQKRSLSIKNEG
;
A
#
# COMPACT_ATOMS: atom_id res chain seq x y z
N MET A 1 0.37 13.47 -17.41
CA MET A 1 -0.78 12.63 -17.01
C MET A 1 -0.48 11.93 -15.69
N ASP A 2 -1.46 11.93 -14.79
CA ASP A 2 -1.33 11.27 -13.48
C ASP A 2 -1.38 9.75 -13.67
N PRO A 3 -0.34 9.00 -13.30
CA PRO A 3 -0.31 7.55 -13.52
C PRO A 3 -1.36 6.78 -12.71
N ILE A 4 -1.77 7.29 -11.55
CA ILE A 4 -2.80 6.63 -10.73
C ILE A 4 -4.19 6.87 -11.32
N LEU A 5 -4.43 8.06 -11.86
CA LEU A 5 -5.72 8.44 -12.39
C LEU A 5 -5.88 8.15 -13.88
N LYS A 6 -4.94 7.44 -14.47
CA LYS A 6 -4.94 7.12 -15.89
C LYS A 6 -6.31 6.60 -16.37
N GLY A 7 -6.88 7.24 -17.38
CA GLY A 7 -8.15 6.85 -17.95
C GLY A 7 -9.36 7.14 -17.08
N LYS A 8 -9.18 7.77 -15.94
CA LYS A 8 -10.26 8.09 -14.99
C LYS A 8 -10.54 9.57 -14.97
N LYS A 9 -11.77 9.92 -14.57
CA LYS A 9 -12.12 11.30 -14.28
C LYS A 9 -11.17 11.85 -13.21
N LYS A 10 -10.74 13.10 -13.38
CA LYS A 10 -9.82 13.75 -12.43
C LYS A 10 -10.44 13.77 -11.04
N MET A 11 -9.68 13.32 -10.06
CA MET A 11 -10.05 13.39 -8.65
C MET A 11 -8.86 13.92 -7.86
N GLU A 12 -9.15 14.57 -6.74
CA GLU A 12 -8.11 15.03 -5.83
C GLU A 12 -7.67 13.89 -4.92
N ILE A 13 -6.36 13.64 -4.89
CA ILE A 13 -5.78 12.63 -4.01
C ILE A 13 -5.20 13.34 -2.80
N LYS A 14 -5.85 13.16 -1.64
CA LYS A 14 -5.43 13.80 -0.39
C LYS A 14 -4.64 12.87 0.51
N ARG A 15 -4.91 11.57 0.46
CA ARG A 15 -4.23 10.60 1.31
C ARG A 15 -4.04 9.27 0.58
N ILE A 16 -2.83 8.76 0.69
CA ILE A 16 -2.47 7.46 0.15
C ILE A 16 -2.02 6.57 1.30
N LEU A 17 -2.62 5.39 1.42
CA LEU A 17 -2.17 4.35 2.33
C LEU A 17 -1.38 3.32 1.54
N VAL A 18 -0.18 3.01 2.00
CA VAL A 18 0.65 1.95 1.40
C VAL A 18 0.95 0.93 2.47
N SER A 19 0.67 -0.34 2.21
CA SER A 19 0.99 -1.40 3.15
C SER A 19 2.14 -2.26 2.62
N ARG A 20 3.11 -2.52 3.50
CA ARG A 20 4.23 -3.41 3.26
C ARG A 20 4.50 -4.16 4.56
N THR A 21 3.82 -5.28 4.77
CA THR A 21 3.77 -5.97 6.06
C THR A 21 4.49 -7.32 6.05
N ASP A 22 5.35 -7.54 5.09
CA ASP A 22 6.13 -8.76 4.96
C ASP A 22 7.59 -8.55 5.39
N LYS A 23 8.53 -9.07 4.65
CA LYS A 23 9.94 -9.15 5.02
C LYS A 23 10.66 -7.81 4.96
N ILE A 24 11.70 -7.66 5.77
CA ILE A 24 12.51 -6.44 5.83
C ILE A 24 13.18 -6.12 4.49
N GLY A 25 13.68 -7.13 3.77
CA GLY A 25 14.29 -6.92 2.47
C GLY A 25 13.34 -6.30 1.46
N ASP A 26 12.10 -6.78 1.44
CA ASP A 26 11.07 -6.26 0.57
C ASP A 26 10.69 -4.82 0.94
N LEU A 27 10.69 -4.49 2.23
CA LEU A 27 10.45 -3.13 2.67
C LEU A 27 11.55 -2.19 2.19
N ILE A 28 12.80 -2.60 2.33
CA ILE A 28 13.94 -1.80 1.87
C ILE A 28 13.83 -1.54 0.36
N LEU A 29 13.48 -2.55 -0.41
CA LEU A 29 13.31 -2.42 -1.86
C LEU A 29 12.12 -1.51 -2.22
N SER A 30 11.21 -1.29 -1.29
CA SER A 30 10.04 -0.44 -1.50
C SER A 30 10.31 1.04 -1.23
N ILE A 31 11.42 1.39 -0.58
CA ILE A 31 11.72 2.77 -0.21
C ILE A 31 11.71 3.72 -1.43
N PRO A 32 12.30 3.36 -2.57
CA PRO A 32 12.20 4.23 -3.75
C PRO A 32 10.77 4.51 -4.19
N SER A 33 9.87 3.54 -4.02
CA SER A 33 8.45 3.72 -4.36
C SER A 33 7.80 4.77 -3.46
N PHE A 34 8.11 4.76 -2.17
CA PHE A 34 7.58 5.77 -1.23
C PHE A 34 8.05 7.17 -1.64
N PHE A 35 9.34 7.29 -1.95
CA PHE A 35 9.91 8.56 -2.41
C PHE A 35 9.21 9.04 -3.69
N MET A 36 9.04 8.15 -4.65
CA MET A 36 8.41 8.50 -5.93
C MET A 36 6.94 8.92 -5.74
N LEU A 37 6.20 8.24 -4.88
CA LEU A 37 4.82 8.63 -4.56
C LEU A 37 4.77 10.05 -4.01
N LYS A 38 5.64 10.37 -3.06
CA LYS A 38 5.67 11.71 -2.47
C LYS A 38 6.10 12.76 -3.48
N LYS A 39 7.02 12.41 -4.37
CA LYS A 39 7.47 13.33 -5.42
C LYS A 39 6.35 13.62 -6.43
N MET A 40 5.59 12.59 -6.80
CA MET A 40 4.47 12.76 -7.75
C MET A 40 3.26 13.46 -7.12
N TYR A 41 3.05 13.27 -5.82
CA TYR A 41 1.91 13.83 -5.09
C TYR A 41 2.39 14.57 -3.84
N PRO A 42 3.09 15.71 -4.01
CA PRO A 42 3.76 16.37 -2.87
C PRO A 42 2.79 16.90 -1.81
N ASN A 43 1.55 17.19 -2.17
CA ASN A 43 0.55 17.71 -1.24
C ASN A 43 -0.33 16.62 -0.64
N THR A 44 -0.02 15.37 -0.90
CA THR A 44 -0.77 14.22 -0.42
C THR A 44 -0.11 13.66 0.83
N GLU A 45 -0.91 13.31 1.83
CA GLU A 45 -0.39 12.62 3.01
C GLU A 45 -0.08 11.17 2.65
N LEU A 46 1.16 10.76 2.84
CA LEU A 46 1.59 9.38 2.62
C LEU A 46 1.66 8.65 3.95
N VAL A 47 0.82 7.65 4.12
CA VAL A 47 0.74 6.81 5.31
C VAL A 47 1.23 5.42 4.96
N VAL A 48 2.20 4.91 5.71
CA VAL A 48 2.78 3.59 5.44
C VAL A 48 2.45 2.65 6.60
N ILE A 49 1.91 1.48 6.27
CA ILE A 49 1.56 0.44 7.24
C ILE A 49 2.67 -0.61 7.22
N VAL A 50 3.32 -0.82 8.35
CA VAL A 50 4.46 -1.74 8.46
C VAL A 50 4.34 -2.61 9.71
N ARG A 51 5.18 -3.65 9.77
CA ARG A 51 5.34 -4.46 10.97
C ARG A 51 6.24 -3.73 11.96
N LYS A 52 6.03 -4.00 13.25
CA LYS A 52 6.79 -3.37 14.34
C LYS A 52 8.30 -3.54 14.17
N TYR A 53 8.74 -4.73 13.80
CA TYR A 53 10.18 -5.01 13.66
C TYR A 53 10.83 -4.25 12.49
N ASN A 54 10.05 -3.65 11.63
CA ASN A 54 10.54 -2.90 10.47
C ASN A 54 10.45 -1.38 10.63
N VAL A 55 9.94 -0.88 11.77
CA VAL A 55 9.70 0.55 11.96
C VAL A 55 10.97 1.38 11.81
N ASP A 56 12.10 0.86 12.31
CA ASP A 56 13.36 1.59 12.27
C ASP A 56 13.83 1.91 10.85
N ILE A 57 13.39 1.13 9.87
CA ILE A 57 13.74 1.34 8.47
C ILE A 57 13.06 2.61 7.92
N VAL A 58 11.84 2.91 8.38
CA VAL A 58 11.02 3.96 7.77
C VAL A 58 10.80 5.18 8.66
N LYS A 59 11.04 5.07 9.97
CA LYS A 59 10.66 6.11 10.93
C LYS A 59 11.32 7.49 10.69
N ASN A 60 12.48 7.52 10.06
CA ASN A 60 13.21 8.75 9.81
C ASN A 60 13.17 9.21 8.35
N LEU A 61 12.35 8.58 7.52
CA LEU A 61 12.23 8.97 6.12
C LEU A 61 11.33 10.20 6.01
N PRO A 62 11.87 11.35 5.53
CA PRO A 62 11.13 12.61 5.57
C PRO A 62 9.91 12.66 4.65
N TYR A 63 9.85 11.80 3.66
CA TYR A 63 8.75 11.78 2.69
C TYR A 63 7.59 10.88 3.12
N ILE A 64 7.70 10.21 4.28
CA ILE A 64 6.58 9.47 4.88
C ILE A 64 5.98 10.36 5.96
N ASP A 65 4.70 10.68 5.82
CA ASP A 65 4.04 11.60 6.75
C ASP A 65 3.57 10.91 8.02
N ARG A 66 3.21 9.63 7.91
CA ARG A 66 2.68 8.88 9.05
C ARG A 66 2.99 7.40 8.90
N ILE A 67 3.30 6.76 10.02
CA ILE A 67 3.57 5.31 10.07
C ILE A 67 2.50 4.67 10.95
N VAL A 68 1.91 3.59 10.45
CA VAL A 68 0.97 2.76 11.21
C VAL A 68 1.64 1.41 11.44
N ILE A 69 1.77 1.03 12.70
CA ILE A 69 2.38 -0.25 13.09
C ILE A 69 1.25 -1.25 13.27
N ILE A 70 1.15 -2.21 12.34
CA ILE A 70 0.05 -3.17 12.32
C ILE A 70 -0.03 -3.98 13.63
N ASP A 71 1.12 -4.24 14.26
CA ASP A 71 1.19 -5.06 15.47
C ASP A 71 0.63 -4.37 16.73
N GLU A 72 0.44 -3.05 16.68
CA GLU A 72 -0.03 -2.27 17.83
C GLU A 72 -1.55 -2.22 17.94
N TYR A 73 -2.27 -2.83 17.02
CA TYR A 73 -3.73 -2.77 16.97
C TYR A 73 -4.33 -4.17 16.87
N THR A 74 -5.48 -4.36 17.50
CA THR A 74 -6.33 -5.50 17.16
C THR A 74 -6.88 -5.27 15.75
N LYS A 75 -7.38 -6.33 15.13
CA LYS A 75 -7.99 -6.22 13.80
C LYS A 75 -9.12 -5.18 13.80
N THR A 76 -9.99 -5.21 14.80
CA THR A 76 -11.11 -4.27 14.91
C THR A 76 -10.62 -2.83 15.03
N GLU A 77 -9.63 -2.60 15.90
CA GLU A 77 -9.06 -1.26 16.09
C GLU A 77 -8.42 -0.74 14.83
N LEU A 78 -7.66 -1.58 14.13
CA LEU A 78 -6.99 -1.16 12.91
C LEU A 78 -7.99 -0.85 11.80
N ILE A 79 -9.03 -1.66 11.66
CA ILE A 79 -10.10 -1.39 10.68
C ILE A 79 -10.74 -0.03 10.96
N LYS A 80 -11.04 0.29 12.20
CA LYS A 80 -11.60 1.60 12.56
C LYS A 80 -10.65 2.73 12.18
N LYS A 81 -9.36 2.55 12.43
CA LYS A 81 -8.35 3.54 12.08
C LYS A 81 -8.25 3.74 10.57
N ILE A 82 -8.28 2.65 9.81
CA ILE A 82 -8.24 2.69 8.35
C ILE A 82 -9.47 3.42 7.80
N VAL A 83 -10.65 3.13 8.33
CA VAL A 83 -11.89 3.83 7.93
C VAL A 83 -11.78 5.33 8.24
N TYR A 84 -11.24 5.67 9.39
CA TYR A 84 -11.08 7.07 9.81
C TYR A 84 -10.17 7.86 8.86
N PHE A 85 -9.14 7.23 8.31
CA PHE A 85 -8.23 7.91 7.40
C PHE A 85 -8.91 8.42 6.13
N LYS A 86 -9.99 7.79 5.68
CA LYS A 86 -10.68 8.16 4.43
C LYS A 86 -9.71 8.30 3.26
N ALA A 87 -8.84 7.30 3.09
CA ALA A 87 -7.84 7.33 2.05
C ALA A 87 -8.49 7.31 0.66
N ASP A 88 -7.89 8.03 -0.26
CA ASP A 88 -8.31 8.04 -1.67
C ASP A 88 -7.72 6.88 -2.44
N VAL A 89 -6.52 6.45 -2.03
CA VAL A 89 -5.79 5.36 -2.67
C VAL A 89 -5.25 4.42 -1.59
N PHE A 90 -5.40 3.13 -1.81
CA PHE A 90 -4.80 2.08 -0.99
C PHE A 90 -3.90 1.23 -1.88
N ILE A 91 -2.61 1.17 -1.55
CA ILE A 91 -1.63 0.39 -2.31
C ILE A 91 -1.12 -0.73 -1.41
N ALA A 92 -1.37 -1.98 -1.79
CA ALA A 92 -0.84 -3.13 -1.09
C ALA A 92 0.35 -3.67 -1.87
N LEU A 93 1.55 -3.50 -1.35
CA LEU A 93 2.76 -4.03 -1.96
C LEU A 93 2.93 -5.51 -1.66
N TYR A 94 2.39 -5.97 -0.55
CA TYR A 94 2.24 -7.37 -0.19
C TYR A 94 0.80 -7.61 0.20
N ASN A 95 0.22 -8.71 -0.24
CA ASN A 95 -1.18 -9.02 0.05
C ASN A 95 -1.34 -10.35 0.76
N ASP A 96 -2.14 -10.33 1.82
CA ASP A 96 -2.68 -11.51 2.47
C ASP A 96 -4.15 -11.22 2.80
N ARG A 97 -4.82 -12.15 3.47
CA ARG A 97 -6.24 -11.96 3.82
C ARG A 97 -6.46 -10.74 4.70
N TYR A 98 -5.53 -10.47 5.61
CA TYR A 98 -5.64 -9.34 6.52
C TYR A 98 -5.50 -8.03 5.74
N VAL A 99 -4.47 -7.90 4.94
CA VAL A 99 -4.26 -6.69 4.13
C VAL A 99 -5.44 -6.47 3.18
N ALA A 100 -5.95 -7.53 2.56
CA ALA A 100 -7.12 -7.44 1.70
C ALA A 100 -8.34 -6.89 2.45
N SER A 101 -8.55 -7.33 3.70
CA SER A 101 -9.64 -6.80 4.51
C SER A 101 -9.47 -5.32 4.84
N LEU A 102 -8.24 -4.88 5.08
CA LEU A 102 -7.93 -3.47 5.32
C LEU A 102 -8.21 -2.62 4.07
N ALA A 103 -7.81 -3.13 2.91
CA ALA A 103 -8.04 -2.43 1.64
C ALA A 103 -9.54 -2.24 1.39
N ARG A 104 -10.34 -3.28 1.60
CA ARG A 104 -11.80 -3.18 1.47
C ARG A 104 -12.38 -2.20 2.47
N ALA A 105 -11.94 -2.26 3.73
CA ALA A 105 -12.42 -1.39 4.79
C ALA A 105 -12.09 0.08 4.53
N SER A 106 -11.00 0.36 3.85
CA SER A 106 -10.59 1.74 3.54
C SER A 106 -11.61 2.46 2.67
N LYS A 107 -12.36 1.72 1.86
CA LYS A 107 -13.29 2.27 0.87
C LYS A 107 -12.61 3.23 -0.11
N ALA A 108 -11.30 3.10 -0.26
CA ALA A 108 -10.55 3.91 -1.22
C ALA A 108 -11.08 3.64 -2.64
N LYS A 109 -11.26 4.69 -3.40
CA LYS A 109 -11.76 4.57 -4.78
C LYS A 109 -10.77 3.84 -5.68
N ILE A 110 -9.49 3.96 -5.37
CA ILE A 110 -8.43 3.28 -6.11
C ILE A 110 -7.71 2.36 -5.14
N ARG A 111 -7.73 1.08 -5.46
CA ARG A 111 -7.04 0.04 -4.67
C ARG A 111 -6.13 -0.73 -5.61
N ILE A 112 -4.83 -0.67 -5.32
CA ILE A 112 -3.78 -1.28 -6.14
C ILE A 112 -3.13 -2.40 -5.34
N GLY A 113 -3.01 -3.56 -5.95
CA GLY A 113 -2.36 -4.69 -5.29
C GLY A 113 -2.18 -5.87 -6.22
N PRO A 114 -1.47 -6.91 -5.75
CA PRO A 114 -1.28 -8.12 -6.55
C PRO A 114 -2.61 -8.85 -6.76
N ILE A 115 -2.83 -9.35 -7.96
CA ILE A 115 -4.06 -10.07 -8.32
C ILE A 115 -3.83 -11.56 -8.55
N SER A 116 -2.69 -12.08 -8.11
CA SER A 116 -2.35 -13.49 -8.31
C SER A 116 -3.22 -14.46 -7.51
N LYS A 117 -3.95 -13.97 -6.50
CA LYS A 117 -4.83 -14.78 -5.66
C LYS A 117 -6.27 -14.39 -5.92
N LEU A 118 -7.17 -15.35 -5.81
CA LEU A 118 -8.59 -15.13 -6.09
C LEU A 118 -9.21 -14.02 -5.24
N ASN A 119 -8.87 -13.95 -3.94
CA ASN A 119 -9.38 -12.90 -3.07
C ASN A 119 -8.91 -11.50 -3.47
N SER A 120 -7.79 -11.40 -4.15
CA SER A 120 -7.26 -10.12 -4.62
C SER A 120 -8.07 -9.55 -5.77
N LEU A 121 -8.63 -10.41 -6.62
CA LEU A 121 -9.41 -9.96 -7.79
C LEU A 121 -10.60 -9.09 -7.40
N PHE A 122 -11.20 -9.36 -6.24
CA PHE A 122 -12.37 -8.63 -5.77
C PHE A 122 -12.04 -7.49 -4.82
N THR A 123 -10.79 -7.45 -4.33
CA THR A 123 -10.34 -6.43 -3.38
C THR A 123 -9.73 -5.22 -4.09
N TYR A 124 -8.94 -5.48 -5.12
CA TYR A 124 -8.18 -4.44 -5.82
C TYR A 124 -8.77 -4.19 -7.19
N ASN A 125 -9.08 -2.94 -7.47
CA ASN A 125 -9.62 -2.55 -8.76
C ASN A 125 -8.52 -2.18 -9.77
N ARG A 126 -7.25 -2.20 -9.33
CA ARG A 126 -6.09 -2.03 -10.18
C ARG A 126 -5.03 -3.02 -9.74
N GLY A 127 -5.09 -4.20 -10.32
CA GLY A 127 -4.18 -5.26 -9.94
C GLY A 127 -2.89 -5.22 -10.74
N VAL A 128 -1.84 -5.73 -10.11
CA VAL A 128 -0.57 -5.97 -10.76
C VAL A 128 -0.27 -7.45 -10.69
N LEU A 129 -0.10 -8.09 -11.84
CA LEU A 129 0.21 -9.51 -11.89
C LEU A 129 1.64 -9.73 -11.41
N GLN A 130 1.80 -10.60 -10.42
CA GLN A 130 3.12 -10.95 -9.94
C GLN A 130 3.80 -11.94 -10.88
N LYS A 131 5.00 -11.61 -11.30
CA LYS A 131 5.79 -12.45 -12.22
C LYS A 131 7.01 -13.06 -11.54
N ARG A 132 6.99 -13.17 -10.23
CA ARG A 132 8.13 -13.70 -9.46
C ARG A 132 8.59 -15.07 -9.95
N SER A 133 7.65 -15.97 -10.16
CA SER A 133 7.98 -17.34 -10.60
C SER A 133 8.62 -17.35 -11.97
N LEU A 134 8.14 -16.49 -12.86
CA LEU A 134 8.71 -16.39 -14.22
C LEU A 134 10.10 -15.80 -14.17
N SER A 135 10.31 -14.78 -13.35
CA SER A 135 11.61 -14.16 -13.16
C SER A 135 12.63 -15.18 -12.63
N ILE A 136 12.25 -15.94 -11.62
CA ILE A 136 13.12 -16.97 -11.05
C ILE A 136 13.49 -18.04 -12.09
N LYS A 137 12.52 -18.47 -12.89
CA LYS A 137 12.75 -19.47 -13.93
C LYS A 137 13.70 -18.96 -15.01
N ASN A 138 13.60 -17.70 -15.35
CA ASN A 138 14.42 -17.08 -16.38
C ASN A 138 15.86 -16.87 -15.92
N GLU A 139 16.05 -16.70 -14.62
CA GLU A 139 17.35 -16.51 -14.00
C GLU A 139 18.04 -17.84 -13.67
N GLY A 140 17.27 -18.88 -13.50
CA GLY A 140 17.78 -20.24 -13.21
C GLY A 140 18.31 -20.98 -14.42
#